data_6c782f1a2147d867f81c9cf2a6fc69d7
#
_entry.id   6c782f1a2147d867f81c9cf2a6fc69d7
#
_cell.length_a   1.000
_cell.length_b   1.000
_cell.length_c   1.000
_cell.angle_alpha   90.00
_cell.angle_beta   90.00
_cell.angle_gamma   90.00
#
_symmetry.space_group_name_H-M   'P 1'
#
loop_
_entity.id
_entity.type
_entity.pdbx_description
1 polymer ?
#
loop_
_entity_poly.entity_id
_entity_poly.type
_entity_poly.pdbx_seq_one_letter_code
_entity_poly.pdbx_strand_id
1 'polypeptide(L)'
;MITLSKENVVDYVKSRLNFFNLNGDIKVSAIGEGSVEEDGDGFINFVYRVSDGEHHLIVKQSTLEARSKGSFTLDLNRYKLEYDAMKICAAIVPDLIPKLYDCDEENRVFITEDVSYLRISRFQLLKGVTYPKLADQIARYMAATQFYTSEYYLDTKRFRDLSVHFMNTTMRKIMEVGMFLTSVTPEDTAVSYTHLRAHETLMNLV
;
A
#
# COMPACT_ATOMS: atom_id res chain seq x y z
N MET A 1 13.19 -18.76 0.83
CA MET A 1 12.61 -17.45 1.15
C MET A 1 13.47 -16.78 2.22
N ILE A 2 13.99 -15.59 1.97
CA ILE A 2 14.76 -14.77 2.89
C ILE A 2 13.78 -13.88 3.66
N THR A 3 13.94 -13.75 4.97
CA THR A 3 13.24 -12.71 5.74
C THR A 3 14.10 -11.46 5.75
N LEU A 4 13.57 -10.36 5.25
CA LEU A 4 14.27 -9.08 5.21
C LEU A 4 14.32 -8.45 6.59
N SER A 5 15.46 -7.81 6.86
CA SER A 5 15.75 -7.02 8.04
C SER A 5 16.58 -5.79 7.64
N LYS A 6 16.82 -4.87 8.58
CA LYS A 6 17.71 -3.72 8.32
C LYS A 6 19.13 -4.12 7.96
N GLU A 7 19.59 -5.27 8.49
CA GLU A 7 20.94 -5.77 8.32
C GLU A 7 21.18 -6.38 6.94
N ASN A 8 20.13 -6.98 6.33
CA ASN A 8 20.26 -7.71 5.06
C ASN A 8 19.58 -7.07 3.85
N VAL A 9 18.72 -6.07 4.06
CA VAL A 9 17.96 -5.44 2.97
C VAL A 9 18.86 -4.75 1.94
N VAL A 10 19.99 -4.22 2.36
CA VAL A 10 20.96 -3.58 1.48
C VAL A 10 21.57 -4.60 0.51
N ASP A 11 22.05 -5.73 1.04
CA ASP A 11 22.61 -6.79 0.20
C ASP A 11 21.56 -7.42 -0.71
N TYR A 12 20.32 -7.47 -0.24
CA TYR A 12 19.20 -7.88 -1.08
C TYR A 12 18.98 -6.92 -2.25
N VAL A 13 18.88 -5.61 -2.01
CA VAL A 13 18.72 -4.60 -3.07
C VAL A 13 19.88 -4.67 -4.07
N LYS A 14 21.10 -4.84 -3.58
CA LYS A 14 22.30 -5.06 -4.41
C LYS A 14 22.15 -6.20 -5.40
N SER A 15 21.63 -7.32 -4.92
CA SER A 15 21.48 -8.50 -5.76
C SER A 15 20.42 -8.34 -6.85
N ARG A 16 19.51 -7.37 -6.70
CA ARG A 16 18.35 -7.17 -7.57
C ARG A 16 18.50 -5.98 -8.52
N LEU A 17 19.17 -4.91 -8.11
CA LEU A 17 19.23 -3.66 -8.84
C LEU A 17 20.69 -3.25 -9.15
N ASN A 18 21.03 -3.28 -10.42
CA ASN A 18 22.40 -2.99 -10.88
C ASN A 18 22.81 -1.51 -10.79
N PHE A 19 21.84 -0.60 -10.69
CA PHE A 19 22.08 0.84 -10.63
C PHE A 19 22.31 1.38 -9.23
N PHE A 20 22.04 0.58 -8.18
CA PHE A 20 22.16 1.03 -6.81
C PHE A 20 23.63 1.17 -6.41
N ASN A 21 24.05 2.37 -6.01
CA ASN A 21 25.43 2.68 -5.68
C ASN A 21 25.77 2.28 -4.25
N LEU A 22 26.60 1.28 -4.13
CA LEU A 22 26.99 0.66 -2.86
C LEU A 22 28.11 1.36 -2.14
N ASN A 23 28.79 2.24 -2.80
CA ASN A 23 29.90 3.03 -2.23
C ASN A 23 29.41 4.36 -1.65
N GLY A 24 28.10 4.65 -1.76
CA GLY A 24 27.47 5.82 -1.19
C GLY A 24 27.20 5.70 0.32
N ASP A 25 26.69 6.78 0.90
CA ASP A 25 26.17 6.81 2.29
C ASP A 25 24.82 6.10 2.34
N ILE A 26 24.85 4.77 2.54
CA ILE A 26 23.64 3.95 2.53
C ILE A 26 22.86 4.17 3.82
N LYS A 27 21.64 4.63 3.67
CA LYS A 27 20.67 4.81 4.76
C LYS A 27 19.56 3.79 4.68
N VAL A 28 19.26 3.15 5.81
CA VAL A 28 18.16 2.20 5.94
C VAL A 28 17.28 2.61 7.10
N SER A 29 15.98 2.69 6.86
CA SER A 29 14.98 2.82 7.92
C SER A 29 13.82 1.86 7.67
N ALA A 30 13.22 1.35 8.75
CA ALA A 30 12.00 0.55 8.64
C ALA A 30 10.79 1.44 8.87
N ILE A 31 9.84 1.42 7.94
CA ILE A 31 8.60 2.19 8.05
C ILE A 31 7.76 1.65 9.21
N GLY A 32 7.22 2.58 10.02
CA GLY A 32 6.43 2.29 11.22
C GLY A 32 7.26 2.11 12.49
N GLU A 33 8.55 2.43 12.48
CA GLU A 33 9.38 2.61 13.68
C GLU A 33 9.53 4.10 14.05
N GLY A 34 9.31 4.99 13.10
CA GLY A 34 9.30 6.44 13.28
C GLY A 34 7.93 7.00 13.66
N SER A 35 7.75 8.30 13.47
CA SER A 35 6.44 8.93 13.68
C SER A 35 5.46 8.53 12.57
N VAL A 36 4.20 8.34 12.93
CA VAL A 36 3.13 8.03 11.97
C VAL A 36 2.96 9.14 10.92
N GLU A 37 3.26 10.39 11.28
CA GLU A 37 3.21 11.53 10.35
C GLU A 37 4.26 11.47 9.24
N GLU A 38 5.42 10.90 9.53
CA GLU A 38 6.54 10.80 8.58
C GLU A 38 6.51 9.51 7.79
N ASP A 39 6.20 8.40 8.46
CA ASP A 39 6.34 7.06 7.90
C ASP A 39 5.00 6.44 7.49
N GLY A 40 3.86 6.93 8.00
CA GLY A 40 2.57 6.28 7.83
C GLY A 40 2.38 5.05 8.73
N ASP A 41 1.26 4.37 8.55
CA ASP A 41 0.85 3.22 9.38
C ASP A 41 1.40 1.91 8.80
N GLY A 42 2.55 1.45 9.25
CA GLY A 42 3.19 0.21 8.78
C GLY A 42 2.75 -1.06 9.52
N PHE A 43 1.46 -1.39 9.55
CA PHE A 43 0.93 -2.48 10.39
C PHE A 43 1.02 -3.88 9.79
N ILE A 44 0.98 -4.03 8.46
CA ILE A 44 0.75 -5.32 7.81
C ILE A 44 2.04 -5.91 7.23
N ASN A 45 2.80 -5.12 6.49
CA ASN A 45 3.98 -5.58 5.77
C ASN A 45 5.27 -5.07 6.40
N PHE A 46 6.37 -5.80 6.12
CA PHE A 46 7.70 -5.27 6.39
C PHE A 46 8.07 -4.33 5.24
N VAL A 47 8.33 -3.08 5.56
CA VAL A 47 8.65 -2.05 4.58
C VAL A 47 9.92 -1.33 5.01
N TYR A 48 10.90 -1.30 4.11
CA TYR A 48 12.18 -0.64 4.34
C TYR A 48 12.36 0.48 3.33
N ARG A 49 12.83 1.61 3.80
CA ARG A 49 13.35 2.69 2.97
C ARG A 49 14.85 2.51 2.88
N VAL A 50 15.37 2.43 1.65
CA VAL A 50 16.80 2.24 1.39
C VAL A 50 17.26 3.33 0.43
N SER A 51 18.34 4.02 0.78
CA SER A 51 18.91 5.09 -0.06
C SER A 51 20.42 4.97 -0.12
N ASP A 52 20.99 5.23 -1.31
CA ASP A 52 22.42 5.39 -1.54
C ASP A 52 22.85 6.86 -1.67
N GLY A 53 21.94 7.79 -1.36
CA GLY A 53 22.11 9.22 -1.51
C GLY A 53 21.65 9.78 -2.86
N GLU A 54 21.66 8.99 -3.91
CA GLU A 54 21.17 9.34 -5.25
C GLU A 54 19.81 8.69 -5.54
N HIS A 55 19.68 7.41 -5.19
CA HIS A 55 18.47 6.64 -5.38
C HIS A 55 17.76 6.41 -4.04
N HIS A 56 16.45 6.55 -4.06
CA HIS A 56 15.58 6.35 -2.91
C HIS A 56 14.54 5.27 -3.23
N LEU A 57 14.54 4.20 -2.45
CA LEU A 57 13.78 2.98 -2.73
C LEU A 57 12.91 2.60 -1.55
N ILE A 58 11.74 2.06 -1.85
CA ILE A 58 10.89 1.33 -0.91
C ILE A 58 10.98 -0.16 -1.24
N VAL A 59 11.39 -0.96 -0.26
CA VAL A 59 11.43 -2.42 -0.34
C VAL A 59 10.33 -2.97 0.55
N LYS A 60 9.35 -3.65 -0.05
CA LYS A 60 8.18 -4.15 0.65
C LYS A 60 8.10 -5.66 0.59
N GLN A 61 8.07 -6.32 1.74
CA GLN A 61 7.95 -7.76 1.87
C GLN A 61 6.63 -8.17 2.52
N SER A 62 5.96 -9.16 1.94
CA SER A 62 4.75 -9.77 2.48
C SER A 62 5.07 -11.04 3.26
N THR A 63 4.52 -11.15 4.46
CA THR A 63 4.64 -12.29 5.38
C THR A 63 3.27 -12.86 5.73
N LEU A 64 3.23 -14.08 6.29
CA LEU A 64 1.98 -14.71 6.77
C LEU A 64 1.35 -13.96 7.93
N GLU A 65 2.20 -13.43 8.81
CA GLU A 65 1.76 -12.69 9.98
C GLU A 65 1.86 -11.19 9.71
N ALA A 66 0.91 -10.44 10.24
CA ALA A 66 1.02 -9.00 10.25
C ALA A 66 2.17 -8.58 11.17
N ARG A 67 2.90 -7.52 10.79
CA ARG A 67 3.95 -6.93 11.63
C ARG A 67 3.44 -6.57 13.03
N SER A 68 2.21 -6.12 13.11
CA SER A 68 1.49 -5.78 14.37
C SER A 68 0.85 -7.00 15.00
N LYS A 69 1.49 -8.13 15.13
CA LYS A 69 1.02 -9.36 15.81
C LYS A 69 -0.52 -9.42 15.94
N GLY A 70 -1.21 -9.60 14.83
CA GLY A 70 -2.67 -9.70 14.77
C GLY A 70 -3.14 -11.16 14.78
N SER A 71 -4.43 -11.35 15.04
CA SER A 71 -5.06 -12.69 15.17
C SER A 71 -5.36 -13.36 13.82
N PHE A 72 -4.97 -12.81 12.68
CA PHE A 72 -5.34 -13.34 11.37
C PHE A 72 -4.12 -13.69 10.53
N THR A 73 -4.25 -14.79 9.81
CA THR A 73 -3.28 -15.19 8.80
C THR A 73 -3.56 -14.42 7.51
N LEU A 74 -2.56 -13.72 7.01
CA LEU A 74 -2.65 -12.91 5.80
C LEU A 74 -2.42 -13.76 4.54
N ASP A 75 -3.03 -13.37 3.43
CA ASP A 75 -2.71 -13.97 2.14
C ASP A 75 -1.30 -13.57 1.70
N LEU A 76 -0.48 -14.56 1.40
CA LEU A 76 0.89 -14.34 0.94
C LEU A 76 0.95 -13.74 -0.47
N ASN A 77 -0.04 -13.99 -1.32
CA ASN A 77 -0.07 -13.48 -2.69
C ASN A 77 -0.46 -11.99 -2.78
N ARG A 78 -0.82 -11.36 -1.65
CA ARG A 78 -1.20 -9.96 -1.64
C ARG A 78 -0.14 -9.02 -2.23
N TYR A 79 1.18 -9.35 -2.08
CA TYR A 79 2.26 -8.56 -2.68
C TYR A 79 2.17 -8.56 -4.21
N LYS A 80 1.87 -9.73 -4.80
CA LYS A 80 1.76 -9.89 -6.24
C LYS A 80 0.57 -9.11 -6.79
N LEU A 81 -0.58 -9.21 -6.12
CA LEU A 81 -1.78 -8.47 -6.50
C LEU A 81 -1.56 -6.95 -6.39
N GLU A 82 -0.90 -6.50 -5.33
CA GLU A 82 -0.56 -5.09 -5.17
C GLU A 82 0.38 -4.61 -6.29
N TYR A 83 1.45 -5.35 -6.55
CA TYR A 83 2.41 -5.02 -7.59
C TYR A 83 1.76 -5.01 -8.99
N ASP A 84 0.95 -6.03 -9.31
CA ASP A 84 0.26 -6.12 -10.60
C ASP A 84 -0.78 -5.00 -10.77
N ALA A 85 -1.50 -4.62 -9.69
CA ALA A 85 -2.39 -3.47 -9.71
C ALA A 85 -1.64 -2.17 -9.98
N MET A 86 -0.51 -1.95 -9.29
CA MET A 86 0.34 -0.78 -9.54
C MET A 86 0.87 -0.78 -10.98
N LYS A 87 1.25 -1.92 -11.52
CA LYS A 87 1.74 -2.07 -12.90
C LYS A 87 0.66 -1.70 -13.92
N ILE A 88 -0.58 -2.13 -13.71
CA ILE A 88 -1.72 -1.75 -14.56
C ILE A 88 -1.98 -0.25 -14.44
N CYS A 89 -2.04 0.28 -13.23
CA CYS A 89 -2.24 1.71 -13.01
C CYS A 89 -1.12 2.56 -13.60
N ALA A 90 0.14 2.13 -13.49
CA ALA A 90 1.29 2.82 -14.09
C ALA A 90 1.23 2.85 -15.63
N ALA A 91 0.66 1.82 -16.26
CA ALA A 91 0.43 1.82 -17.70
C ALA A 91 -0.68 2.80 -18.13
N ILE A 92 -1.64 3.09 -17.26
CA ILE A 92 -2.79 3.96 -17.54
C ILE A 92 -2.49 5.42 -17.15
N VAL A 93 -1.93 5.63 -15.96
CA VAL A 93 -1.65 6.96 -15.37
C VAL A 93 -0.24 7.02 -14.76
N PRO A 94 0.81 6.97 -15.59
CA PRO A 94 2.20 6.82 -15.14
C PRO A 94 2.66 7.93 -14.18
N ASP A 95 2.13 9.14 -14.34
CA ASP A 95 2.50 10.30 -13.53
C ASP A 95 2.00 10.23 -12.09
N LEU A 96 1.08 9.31 -11.79
CA LEU A 96 0.41 9.20 -10.49
C LEU A 96 0.81 7.93 -9.72
N ILE A 97 1.69 7.12 -10.26
CA ILE A 97 2.14 5.87 -9.67
C ILE A 97 3.66 5.92 -9.47
N PRO A 98 4.17 5.53 -8.31
CA PRO A 98 5.61 5.39 -8.10
C PRO A 98 6.23 4.43 -9.11
N LYS A 99 7.47 4.68 -9.52
CA LYS A 99 8.18 3.77 -10.41
C LYS A 99 8.32 2.40 -9.78
N LEU A 100 8.09 1.37 -10.58
CA LEU A 100 8.26 -0.02 -10.18
C LEU A 100 9.62 -0.51 -10.70
N TYR A 101 10.47 -1.01 -9.82
CA TYR A 101 11.81 -1.42 -10.18
C TYR A 101 11.93 -2.93 -10.30
N ASP A 102 11.41 -3.69 -9.33
CA ASP A 102 11.55 -5.14 -9.31
C ASP A 102 10.41 -5.82 -8.54
N CYS A 103 10.16 -7.10 -8.87
CA CYS A 103 9.25 -7.96 -8.13
C CYS A 103 9.83 -9.37 -8.04
N ASP A 104 10.17 -9.79 -6.84
CA ASP A 104 10.73 -11.10 -6.51
C ASP A 104 9.64 -12.02 -5.95
N GLU A 105 9.21 -12.97 -6.78
CA GLU A 105 8.15 -13.91 -6.41
C GLU A 105 8.61 -14.94 -5.37
N GLU A 106 9.89 -15.33 -5.39
CA GLU A 106 10.44 -16.28 -4.43
C GLU A 106 10.45 -15.75 -3.00
N ASN A 107 10.85 -14.47 -2.84
CA ASN A 107 10.96 -13.84 -1.54
C ASN A 107 9.74 -12.97 -1.18
N ARG A 108 8.76 -12.86 -2.10
CA ARG A 108 7.53 -12.06 -1.94
C ARG A 108 7.83 -10.59 -1.63
N VAL A 109 8.77 -10.06 -2.37
CA VAL A 109 9.26 -8.69 -2.24
C VAL A 109 9.00 -7.94 -3.53
N PHE A 110 8.62 -6.69 -3.43
CA PHE A 110 8.73 -5.77 -4.56
C PHE A 110 9.43 -4.47 -4.15
N ILE A 111 10.05 -3.84 -5.15
CA ILE A 111 10.84 -2.62 -4.97
C ILE A 111 10.24 -1.51 -5.82
N THR A 112 9.99 -0.37 -5.19
CA THR A 112 9.46 0.82 -5.85
C THR A 112 10.30 2.05 -5.55
N GLU A 113 10.02 3.13 -6.26
CA GLU A 113 10.46 4.47 -5.92
C GLU A 113 9.97 4.87 -4.53
N ASP A 114 10.81 5.53 -3.76
CA ASP A 114 10.42 6.22 -2.53
C ASP A 114 9.92 7.62 -2.87
N VAL A 115 8.65 7.85 -2.62
CA VAL A 115 7.97 9.14 -2.83
C VAL A 115 7.86 9.96 -1.53
N SER A 116 8.69 9.70 -0.54
CA SER A 116 8.66 10.39 0.77
C SER A 116 9.01 11.89 0.71
N TYR A 117 9.48 12.38 -0.42
CA TYR A 117 9.55 13.81 -0.71
C TYR A 117 8.16 14.48 -0.77
N LEU A 118 7.12 13.69 -1.02
CA LEU A 118 5.72 14.11 -0.88
C LEU A 118 5.26 13.95 0.58
N ARG A 119 4.37 14.83 1.00
CA ARG A 119 3.77 14.75 2.34
C ARG A 119 2.52 13.87 2.32
N ILE A 120 2.29 13.13 3.39
CA ILE A 120 1.07 12.33 3.56
C ILE A 120 -0.13 13.28 3.64
N SER A 121 -1.00 13.22 2.64
CA SER A 121 -2.12 14.16 2.48
C SER A 121 -3.05 14.18 3.68
N ARG A 122 -3.31 13.02 4.33
CA ARG A 122 -4.16 12.91 5.52
C ARG A 122 -3.73 13.91 6.61
N PHE A 123 -2.44 13.93 6.96
CA PHE A 123 -1.93 14.81 8.01
C PHE A 123 -1.89 16.28 7.59
N GLN A 124 -1.67 16.55 6.31
CA GLN A 124 -1.69 17.91 5.81
C GLN A 124 -3.10 18.50 5.80
N LEU A 125 -4.10 17.69 5.41
CA LEU A 125 -5.52 18.08 5.46
C LEU A 125 -5.96 18.35 6.91
N LEU A 126 -5.54 17.53 7.88
CA LEU A 126 -5.80 17.77 9.31
C LEU A 126 -5.17 19.07 9.82
N LYS A 127 -4.07 19.52 9.21
CA LYS A 127 -3.42 20.82 9.49
C LYS A 127 -4.06 21.98 8.71
N GLY A 128 -5.15 21.76 7.98
CA GLY A 128 -5.86 22.77 7.19
C GLY A 128 -5.18 23.12 5.86
N VAL A 129 -4.20 22.33 5.40
CA VAL A 129 -3.57 22.56 4.09
C VAL A 129 -4.57 22.22 3.00
N THR A 130 -4.76 23.13 2.05
CA THR A 130 -5.64 22.93 0.90
C THR A 130 -4.84 22.55 -0.35
N TYR A 131 -5.39 21.63 -1.12
CA TYR A 131 -4.81 21.16 -2.38
C TYR A 131 -5.77 21.43 -3.54
N PRO A 132 -5.68 22.59 -4.22
CA PRO A 132 -6.66 23.01 -5.23
C PRO A 132 -6.85 22.02 -6.39
N LYS A 133 -5.82 21.24 -6.71
CA LYS A 133 -5.84 20.26 -7.80
C LYS A 133 -6.15 18.82 -7.35
N LEU A 134 -6.36 18.59 -6.06
CA LEU A 134 -6.50 17.22 -5.53
C LEU A 134 -7.73 16.52 -6.11
N ALA A 135 -8.87 17.20 -6.16
CA ALA A 135 -10.11 16.64 -6.71
C ALA A 135 -9.95 16.24 -8.18
N ASP A 136 -9.36 17.11 -9.00
CA ASP A 136 -9.12 16.83 -10.42
C ASP A 136 -8.16 15.65 -10.62
N GLN A 137 -7.09 15.58 -9.83
CA GLN A 137 -6.11 14.49 -9.90
C GLN A 137 -6.72 13.16 -9.49
N ILE A 138 -7.49 13.13 -8.40
CA ILE A 138 -8.20 11.91 -7.96
C ILE A 138 -9.25 11.51 -8.98
N ALA A 139 -10.06 12.45 -9.49
CA ALA A 139 -11.08 12.18 -10.50
C ALA A 139 -10.45 11.60 -11.78
N ARG A 140 -9.35 12.18 -12.26
CA ARG A 140 -8.60 11.67 -13.41
C ARG A 140 -8.07 10.25 -13.17
N TYR A 141 -7.47 10.01 -12.01
CA TYR A 141 -6.99 8.68 -11.64
C TYR A 141 -8.12 7.66 -11.63
N MET A 142 -9.21 7.95 -10.91
CA MET A 142 -10.36 7.05 -10.78
C MET A 142 -11.03 6.80 -12.14
N ALA A 143 -11.33 7.84 -12.89
CA ALA A 143 -11.99 7.72 -14.20
C ALA A 143 -11.15 6.88 -15.17
N ALA A 144 -9.85 7.15 -15.28
CA ALA A 144 -8.98 6.42 -16.19
C ALA A 144 -8.81 4.96 -15.75
N THR A 145 -8.44 4.70 -14.50
CA THR A 145 -8.20 3.33 -14.01
C THR A 145 -9.47 2.49 -14.07
N GLN A 146 -10.64 3.02 -13.67
CA GLN A 146 -11.89 2.30 -13.73
C GLN A 146 -12.36 2.04 -15.16
N PHE A 147 -12.22 3.01 -16.06
CA PHE A 147 -12.62 2.83 -17.45
C PHE A 147 -11.77 1.79 -18.17
N TYR A 148 -10.43 1.94 -18.13
CA TYR A 148 -9.52 1.05 -18.86
C TYR A 148 -9.43 -0.37 -18.30
N THR A 149 -9.95 -0.62 -17.10
CA THR A 149 -10.07 -1.96 -16.51
C THR A 149 -11.50 -2.52 -16.53
N SER A 150 -12.48 -1.79 -17.08
CA SER A 150 -13.89 -2.18 -17.12
C SER A 150 -14.23 -3.04 -18.33
N GLU A 151 -15.39 -3.68 -18.26
CA GLU A 151 -16.00 -4.40 -19.40
C GLU A 151 -16.46 -3.49 -20.56
N TYR A 152 -16.49 -2.16 -20.36
CA TYR A 152 -16.73 -1.20 -21.44
C TYR A 152 -15.53 -1.04 -22.37
N TYR A 153 -14.33 -1.26 -21.86
CA TYR A 153 -13.10 -1.11 -22.60
C TYR A 153 -12.46 -2.45 -22.96
N LEU A 154 -12.43 -3.39 -22.01
CA LEU A 154 -11.86 -4.72 -22.20
C LEU A 154 -12.89 -5.65 -22.86
N ASP A 155 -12.40 -6.58 -23.69
CA ASP A 155 -13.24 -7.70 -24.10
C ASP A 155 -13.62 -8.59 -22.91
N THR A 156 -14.69 -9.35 -23.04
CA THR A 156 -15.26 -10.17 -21.95
C THR A 156 -14.23 -11.13 -21.35
N LYS A 157 -13.35 -11.71 -22.17
CA LYS A 157 -12.35 -12.66 -21.69
C LYS A 157 -11.33 -11.95 -20.81
N ARG A 158 -10.74 -10.85 -21.28
CA ARG A 158 -9.76 -10.06 -20.53
C ARG A 158 -10.33 -9.50 -19.24
N PHE A 159 -11.57 -9.02 -19.27
CA PHE A 159 -12.25 -8.52 -18.07
C PHE A 159 -12.43 -9.62 -17.03
N ARG A 160 -12.85 -10.83 -17.44
CA ARG A 160 -12.99 -11.98 -16.53
C ARG A 160 -11.65 -12.42 -15.97
N ASP A 161 -10.63 -12.56 -16.82
CA ASP A 161 -9.28 -12.95 -16.39
C ASP A 161 -8.73 -11.95 -15.35
N LEU A 162 -8.92 -10.66 -15.58
CA LEU A 162 -8.52 -9.60 -14.65
C LEU A 162 -9.31 -9.67 -13.33
N SER A 163 -10.62 -9.86 -13.40
CA SER A 163 -11.49 -9.97 -12.23
C SER A 163 -11.12 -11.18 -11.36
N VAL A 164 -10.82 -12.32 -11.98
CA VAL A 164 -10.38 -13.52 -11.27
C VAL A 164 -8.99 -13.33 -10.67
N HIS A 165 -8.06 -12.71 -11.39
CA HIS A 165 -6.71 -12.45 -10.92
C HIS A 165 -6.69 -11.59 -9.63
N PHE A 166 -7.52 -10.55 -9.59
CA PHE A 166 -7.61 -9.64 -8.43
C PHE A 166 -8.59 -10.09 -7.35
N MET A 167 -9.19 -11.27 -7.49
CA MET A 167 -10.09 -11.82 -6.46
C MET A 167 -9.29 -12.34 -5.27
N ASN A 168 -9.17 -11.52 -4.24
CA ASN A 168 -8.51 -11.89 -2.98
C ASN A 168 -9.56 -12.13 -1.89
N THR A 169 -10.16 -13.31 -1.89
CA THR A 169 -11.23 -13.67 -0.96
C THR A 169 -10.80 -13.67 0.49
N THR A 170 -9.56 -14.05 0.78
CA THR A 170 -9.00 -14.08 2.14
C THR A 170 -8.89 -12.67 2.71
N MET A 171 -8.24 -11.74 1.99
CA MET A 171 -8.10 -10.37 2.46
C MET A 171 -9.44 -9.65 2.49
N ARG A 172 -10.32 -9.91 1.52
CA ARG A 172 -11.69 -9.37 1.51
C ARG A 172 -12.46 -9.79 2.75
N LYS A 173 -12.41 -11.07 3.14
CA LYS A 173 -13.07 -11.58 4.34
C LYS A 173 -12.52 -10.91 5.62
N ILE A 174 -11.20 -10.73 5.72
CA ILE A 174 -10.58 -10.02 6.84
C ILE A 174 -11.12 -8.59 6.94
N MET A 175 -11.22 -7.89 5.80
CA MET A 175 -11.75 -6.53 5.76
C MET A 175 -13.24 -6.48 6.08
N GLU A 176 -14.04 -7.41 5.54
CA GLU A 176 -15.47 -7.50 5.84
C GLU A 176 -15.72 -7.74 7.34
N VAL A 177 -15.00 -8.68 7.95
CA VAL A 177 -15.10 -8.95 9.38
C VAL A 177 -14.59 -7.77 10.19
N GLY A 178 -13.37 -7.29 9.93
CA GLY A 178 -12.73 -6.26 10.76
C GLY A 178 -13.36 -4.88 10.66
N MET A 179 -13.89 -4.49 9.49
CA MET A 179 -14.42 -3.14 9.27
C MET A 179 -15.95 -3.06 9.36
N PHE A 180 -16.67 -4.12 8.95
CA PHE A 180 -18.12 -4.06 8.86
C PHE A 180 -18.80 -4.89 9.94
N LEU A 181 -18.41 -6.16 10.13
CA LEU A 181 -19.11 -7.03 11.07
C LEU A 181 -18.80 -6.70 12.52
N THR A 182 -17.55 -6.53 12.88
CA THR A 182 -17.15 -6.17 14.26
C THR A 182 -17.70 -4.83 14.72
N SER A 183 -18.02 -3.93 13.78
CA SER A 183 -18.60 -2.63 14.10
C SER A 183 -20.10 -2.70 14.46
N VAL A 184 -20.77 -3.83 14.17
CA VAL A 184 -22.22 -4.00 14.38
C VAL A 184 -22.57 -5.21 15.24
N THR A 185 -21.58 -6.04 15.61
CA THR A 185 -21.78 -7.15 16.54
C THR A 185 -21.75 -6.63 17.98
N PRO A 186 -22.67 -7.11 18.86
CA PRO A 186 -22.79 -6.64 20.23
C PRO A 186 -21.75 -7.24 21.19
N GLU A 187 -20.47 -7.24 20.81
CA GLU A 187 -19.38 -7.51 21.74
C GLU A 187 -18.97 -6.20 22.42
N ASP A 188 -18.67 -6.23 23.71
CA ASP A 188 -18.47 -5.04 24.58
C ASP A 188 -17.49 -3.97 24.06
N THR A 189 -16.62 -4.32 23.15
CA THR A 189 -15.70 -3.37 22.50
C THR A 189 -16.31 -2.65 21.29
N ALA A 190 -17.36 -3.19 20.68
CA ALA A 190 -18.00 -2.62 19.48
C ALA A 190 -18.96 -1.47 19.80
N VAL A 191 -19.58 -1.47 20.98
CA VAL A 191 -20.56 -0.44 21.39
C VAL A 191 -19.90 0.94 21.50
N SER A 192 -18.67 1.00 22.00
CA SER A 192 -17.88 2.24 22.07
C SER A 192 -17.58 2.83 20.68
N TYR A 193 -17.31 1.98 19.70
CA TYR A 193 -16.96 2.40 18.33
C TYR A 193 -18.17 2.86 17.50
N THR A 194 -19.31 2.16 17.65
CA THR A 194 -20.55 2.57 16.98
C THR A 194 -21.11 3.88 17.53
N HIS A 195 -20.95 4.12 18.82
CA HIS A 195 -21.36 5.38 19.44
C HIS A 195 -20.52 6.57 18.97
N LEU A 196 -19.22 6.40 18.89
CA LEU A 196 -18.30 7.42 18.36
C LEU A 196 -18.55 7.72 16.87
N ARG A 197 -18.78 6.70 16.03
CA ARG A 197 -19.11 6.89 14.61
C ARG A 197 -20.47 7.53 14.39
N ALA A 198 -21.48 7.22 15.18
CA ALA A 198 -22.78 7.88 15.09
C ALA A 198 -22.67 9.39 15.38
N HIS A 199 -21.82 9.78 16.34
CA HIS A 199 -21.52 11.18 16.60
C HIS A 199 -20.72 11.87 15.48
N GLU A 200 -19.75 11.18 14.88
CA GLU A 200 -18.99 11.72 13.75
C GLU A 200 -19.87 11.96 12.52
N THR A 201 -20.80 11.05 12.23
CA THR A 201 -21.70 11.18 11.07
C THR A 201 -22.68 12.35 11.24
N LEU A 202 -23.13 12.62 12.47
CA LEU A 202 -24.01 13.77 12.77
C LEU A 202 -23.29 15.11 12.70
N MET A 203 -22.00 15.17 13.07
CA MET A 203 -21.19 16.41 12.98
C MET A 203 -20.75 16.75 11.58
N ASN A 204 -20.72 15.78 10.65
CA ASN A 204 -20.34 16.01 9.26
C ASN A 204 -21.51 16.30 8.32
N LEU A 205 -22.74 16.39 8.84
CA LEU A 205 -23.97 16.70 8.07
C LEU A 205 -24.49 18.12 8.30
N VAL A 206 -23.72 19.01 8.93
CA VAL A 206 -24.04 20.44 9.12
C VAL A 206 -23.09 21.31 8.34
#